data_b4738240d0ab816171121080c29b7ea3
#
_entry.id   b4738240d0ab816171121080c29b7ea3
#
_cell.length_a   1.000
_cell.length_b   1.000
_cell.length_c   1.000
_cell.angle_alpha   90.00
_cell.angle_beta   90.00
_cell.angle_gamma   90.00
#
_symmetry.space_group_name_H-M   'P 1'
#
loop_
_entity.id
_entity.type
_entity.pdbx_description
1 polymer ?
#
loop_
_entity_poly.entity_id
_entity_poly.type
_entity_poly.pdbx_seq_one_letter_code
_entity_poly.pdbx_strand_id
1 'polypeptide(L)'
;MKGAMTTRTLVAAAAPIWVKERLVGPFRDAAVVHTGSHAIYVSVHDGRALRCLGLLSRSSSVVPCGLRTTLPDLSALVGDNGTLTTNDAVTVGEGLLRIGAVDFHVGRTVDLAVPRLDPTDAKSMADQLRHALGDRLAVVTSELPAESLAMLVEADSASVPMLLGRGSGLTPVGDDVLAGWLATMKAAQSDAGAIARSVTHLSTDATTLLSATLLDRANVGEVLPEFRQLLLDLRTPVSSRHFDRLSQSVVALLAVGHTSGAGLLLGSLLAFDHLNRRSHRS
;
A
#
# COMPACT_ATOMS: atom_id res chain seq x y z
N MET A 1 8.30 37.63 -29.49
CA MET A 1 8.89 36.30 -29.33
C MET A 1 7.76 35.27 -29.33
N LYS A 2 7.63 34.45 -30.38
CA LYS A 2 6.67 33.34 -30.40
C LYS A 2 7.24 32.25 -29.47
N GLY A 3 6.59 32.01 -28.33
CA GLY A 3 6.92 30.91 -27.48
C GLY A 3 6.76 29.60 -28.28
N ALA A 4 7.81 28.82 -28.38
CA ALA A 4 7.76 27.48 -28.95
C ALA A 4 6.74 26.68 -28.16
N MET A 5 5.62 26.28 -28.78
CA MET A 5 4.70 25.29 -28.19
C MET A 5 5.49 23.99 -28.02
N THR A 6 5.95 23.71 -26.83
CA THR A 6 6.58 22.44 -26.51
C THR A 6 5.49 21.37 -26.64
N THR A 7 5.62 20.49 -27.62
CA THR A 7 4.70 19.36 -27.79
C THR A 7 4.82 18.45 -26.57
N ARG A 8 3.77 18.31 -25.78
CA ARG A 8 3.74 17.41 -24.62
C ARG A 8 3.28 16.02 -25.03
N THR A 9 3.91 15.01 -24.49
CA THR A 9 3.51 13.61 -24.70
C THR A 9 2.48 13.21 -23.67
N LEU A 10 1.33 12.69 -24.12
CA LEU A 10 0.26 12.22 -23.25
C LEU A 10 0.37 10.70 -23.07
N VAL A 11 0.45 10.25 -21.80
CA VAL A 11 0.56 8.83 -21.44
C VAL A 11 -0.62 8.42 -20.55
N ALA A 12 -1.32 7.36 -20.97
CA ALA A 12 -2.41 6.80 -20.17
C ALA A 12 -1.88 5.89 -19.06
N ALA A 13 -2.53 5.96 -17.89
CA ALA A 13 -2.26 5.12 -16.74
C ALA A 13 -3.53 4.46 -16.20
N ALA A 14 -3.36 3.35 -15.46
CA ALA A 14 -4.38 2.75 -14.63
C ALA A 14 -4.17 3.19 -13.17
N ALA A 15 -5.23 3.61 -12.48
CA ALA A 15 -5.14 4.06 -11.10
C ALA A 15 -6.46 3.86 -10.34
N PRO A 16 -6.45 3.77 -8.99
CA PRO A 16 -7.67 3.80 -8.19
C PRO A 16 -8.40 5.14 -8.34
N ILE A 17 -9.68 5.14 -8.00
CA ILE A 17 -10.52 6.36 -8.03
C ILE A 17 -9.94 7.44 -7.12
N TRP A 18 -9.38 7.08 -5.98
CA TRP A 18 -8.73 7.97 -5.04
C TRP A 18 -7.61 8.80 -5.71
N VAL A 19 -6.76 8.17 -6.52
CA VAL A 19 -5.71 8.85 -7.29
C VAL A 19 -6.31 9.81 -8.31
N LYS A 20 -7.32 9.34 -9.08
CA LYS A 20 -7.99 10.18 -10.08
C LYS A 20 -8.56 11.46 -9.48
N GLU A 21 -9.15 11.38 -8.30
CA GLU A 21 -9.70 12.54 -7.58
C GLU A 21 -8.62 13.56 -7.17
N ARG A 22 -7.37 13.13 -6.89
CA ARG A 22 -6.25 14.01 -6.52
C ARG A 22 -5.65 14.74 -7.71
N LEU A 23 -5.96 14.30 -8.92
CA LEU A 23 -5.55 15.01 -10.14
C LEU A 23 -6.53 16.13 -10.54
N VAL A 24 -7.69 16.24 -9.89
CA VAL A 24 -8.71 17.27 -10.21
C VAL A 24 -8.31 18.65 -9.68
N GLY A 25 -8.90 19.69 -10.27
CA GLY A 25 -8.66 21.11 -9.90
C GLY A 25 -7.55 21.78 -10.71
N PRO A 26 -7.23 23.04 -10.41
CA PRO A 26 -6.18 23.77 -11.12
C PRO A 26 -4.82 23.14 -10.86
N PHE A 27 -3.87 23.38 -11.77
CA PHE A 27 -2.48 22.94 -11.57
C PHE A 27 -1.89 23.52 -10.30
N ARG A 28 -1.19 22.68 -9.56
CA ARG A 28 -0.44 23.00 -8.36
C ARG A 28 0.88 22.23 -8.35
N ASP A 29 1.89 22.81 -7.73
CA ASP A 29 3.21 22.18 -7.61
C ASP A 29 3.13 20.94 -6.73
N ALA A 30 3.92 19.93 -7.08
CA ALA A 30 4.12 18.71 -6.34
C ALA A 30 5.63 18.52 -6.10
N ALA A 31 6.02 18.33 -4.84
CA ALA A 31 7.42 18.06 -4.53
C ALA A 31 7.76 16.59 -4.80
N VAL A 32 8.94 16.35 -5.39
CA VAL A 32 9.44 14.99 -5.60
C VAL A 32 9.89 14.42 -4.26
N VAL A 33 9.36 13.25 -3.92
CA VAL A 33 9.66 12.50 -2.69
C VAL A 33 10.72 11.42 -2.94
N HIS A 34 10.62 10.77 -4.10
CA HIS A 34 11.54 9.71 -4.51
C HIS A 34 11.56 9.57 -6.01
N THR A 35 12.73 9.25 -6.57
CA THR A 35 12.92 8.93 -7.98
C THR A 35 13.63 7.59 -8.14
N GLY A 36 13.13 6.79 -9.06
CA GLY A 36 13.73 5.51 -9.45
C GLY A 36 13.23 5.07 -10.82
N SER A 37 13.94 4.15 -11.45
CA SER A 37 13.62 3.64 -12.80
C SER A 37 12.25 2.96 -12.88
N HIS A 38 11.69 2.52 -11.74
CA HIS A 38 10.40 1.83 -11.71
C HIS A 38 9.29 2.62 -11.04
N ALA A 39 9.64 3.60 -10.19
CA ALA A 39 8.67 4.43 -9.50
C ALA A 39 9.21 5.85 -9.25
N ILE A 40 8.35 6.83 -9.44
CA ILE A 40 8.59 8.23 -9.03
C ILE A 40 7.44 8.58 -8.07
N TYR A 41 7.78 9.02 -6.87
CA TYR A 41 6.79 9.45 -5.88
C TYR A 41 6.83 10.96 -5.70
N VAL A 42 5.66 11.57 -5.66
CA VAL A 42 5.49 13.02 -5.47
C VAL A 42 4.51 13.29 -4.34
N SER A 43 4.69 14.41 -3.65
CA SER A 43 3.76 14.86 -2.62
C SER A 43 2.66 15.73 -3.21
N VAL A 44 1.44 15.52 -2.77
CA VAL A 44 0.27 16.35 -3.11
C VAL A 44 -0.53 16.64 -1.86
N HIS A 45 -1.13 17.83 -1.77
CA HIS A 45 -2.06 18.15 -0.68
C HIS A 45 -3.48 17.73 -1.07
N ASP A 46 -4.15 16.96 -0.22
CA ASP A 46 -5.52 16.45 -0.48
C ASP A 46 -6.64 17.32 0.12
N GLY A 47 -6.29 18.51 0.61
CA GLY A 47 -7.17 19.42 1.32
C GLY A 47 -7.12 19.25 2.85
N ARG A 48 -6.57 18.13 3.36
CA ARG A 48 -6.42 17.84 4.79
C ARG A 48 -4.97 17.67 5.20
N ALA A 49 -4.19 16.92 4.40
CA ALA A 49 -2.79 16.61 4.68
C ALA A 49 -2.00 16.41 3.39
N LEU A 50 -0.68 16.36 3.50
CA LEU A 50 0.17 15.88 2.43
C LEU A 50 -0.06 14.37 2.23
N ARG A 51 -0.09 13.96 0.96
CA ARG A 51 -0.22 12.57 0.52
C ARG A 51 0.80 12.27 -0.56
N CYS A 52 1.13 11.00 -0.72
CA CYS A 52 2.01 10.52 -1.75
C CYS A 52 1.22 10.05 -2.98
N LEU A 53 1.60 10.50 -4.17
CA LEU A 53 1.18 9.90 -5.44
C LEU A 53 2.38 9.25 -6.10
N GLY A 54 2.21 8.02 -6.60
CA GLY A 54 3.23 7.29 -7.34
C GLY A 54 2.97 7.31 -8.84
N LEU A 55 3.97 7.61 -9.65
CA LEU A 55 4.02 7.23 -11.06
C LEU A 55 4.79 5.92 -11.15
N LEU A 56 4.17 4.89 -11.71
CA LEU A 56 4.68 3.52 -11.70
C LEU A 56 4.91 3.03 -13.13
N SER A 57 6.03 2.35 -13.36
CA SER A 57 6.26 1.61 -14.60
C SER A 57 5.34 0.39 -14.70
N ARG A 58 5.29 -0.23 -15.88
CA ARG A 58 4.53 -1.48 -16.10
C ARG A 58 5.03 -2.64 -15.25
N SER A 59 6.31 -2.68 -14.93
CA SER A 59 6.95 -3.75 -14.14
C SER A 59 6.86 -3.54 -12.63
N SER A 60 6.42 -2.36 -12.16
CA SER A 60 6.28 -2.07 -10.74
C SER A 60 5.09 -2.76 -10.11
N SER A 61 5.18 -3.07 -8.81
CA SER A 61 4.02 -3.42 -8.01
C SER A 61 3.00 -2.26 -7.98
N VAL A 62 1.72 -2.60 -8.08
CA VAL A 62 0.64 -1.60 -8.00
C VAL A 62 0.42 -1.22 -6.56
N VAL A 63 0.50 0.07 -6.24
CA VAL A 63 0.16 0.58 -4.91
C VAL A 63 -1.13 1.41 -4.95
N PRO A 64 -1.91 1.46 -3.86
CA PRO A 64 -3.20 2.18 -3.82
C PRO A 64 -3.11 3.69 -4.11
N CYS A 65 -1.92 4.27 -4.04
CA CYS A 65 -1.68 5.68 -4.36
C CYS A 65 -0.99 5.88 -5.71
N GLY A 66 -0.97 4.87 -6.61
CA GLY A 66 -0.16 4.86 -7.83
C GLY A 66 -0.95 5.01 -9.13
N LEU A 67 -0.34 5.73 -10.09
CA LEU A 67 -0.67 5.73 -11.52
C LEU A 67 0.26 4.71 -12.20
N ARG A 68 -0.24 3.55 -12.57
CA ARG A 68 0.53 2.54 -13.30
C ARG A 68 0.45 2.78 -14.79
N THR A 69 1.56 3.11 -15.41
CA THR A 69 1.68 3.36 -16.85
C THR A 69 1.89 2.08 -17.65
N THR A 70 1.91 2.20 -18.98
CA THR A 70 2.34 1.15 -19.90
C THR A 70 3.86 1.21 -20.20
N LEU A 71 4.55 2.23 -19.71
CA LEU A 71 5.99 2.37 -19.90
C LEU A 71 6.73 1.21 -19.21
N PRO A 72 7.70 0.57 -19.86
CA PRO A 72 8.46 -0.53 -19.28
C PRO A 72 9.25 -0.09 -18.05
N ASP A 73 9.80 1.11 -18.10
CA ASP A 73 10.52 1.80 -17.03
C ASP A 73 10.32 3.32 -17.14
N LEU A 74 10.83 4.06 -16.17
CA LEU A 74 10.77 5.52 -16.10
C LEU A 74 12.16 6.17 -16.29
N SER A 75 13.14 5.43 -16.79
CA SER A 75 14.54 5.90 -16.93
C SER A 75 14.66 7.15 -17.80
N ALA A 76 13.77 7.32 -18.79
CA ALA A 76 13.74 8.52 -19.61
C ALA A 76 13.37 9.80 -18.82
N LEU A 77 12.74 9.65 -17.65
CA LEU A 77 12.37 10.75 -16.75
C LEU A 77 13.39 10.96 -15.62
N VAL A 78 14.30 9.99 -15.42
CA VAL A 78 15.27 9.97 -14.31
C VAL A 78 16.68 9.94 -14.90
N GLY A 79 17.49 10.95 -14.58
CA GLY A 79 18.89 11.01 -14.99
C GLY A 79 19.76 9.99 -14.24
N ASP A 80 21.00 9.79 -14.72
CA ASP A 80 21.97 8.87 -14.15
C ASP A 80 22.30 9.15 -12.68
N ASN A 81 22.11 10.40 -12.24
CA ASN A 81 22.29 10.82 -10.84
C ASN A 81 21.06 10.54 -9.96
N GLY A 82 20.03 9.86 -10.46
CA GLY A 82 18.81 9.55 -9.72
C GLY A 82 17.86 10.73 -9.48
N THR A 83 18.08 11.87 -10.15
CA THR A 83 17.16 13.02 -10.15
C THR A 83 16.32 13.05 -11.42
N LEU A 84 15.26 13.86 -11.45
CA LEU A 84 14.51 14.04 -12.70
C LEU A 84 15.39 14.69 -13.77
N THR A 85 15.20 14.26 -15.03
CA THR A 85 15.92 14.81 -16.20
C THR A 85 15.46 16.22 -16.57
N THR A 86 14.40 16.72 -15.95
CA THR A 86 13.84 18.06 -16.17
C THR A 86 14.06 18.95 -14.96
N ASN A 87 14.32 20.23 -15.21
CA ASN A 87 14.28 21.30 -14.20
C ASN A 87 12.87 21.89 -14.05
N ASP A 88 11.90 21.45 -14.85
CA ASP A 88 10.52 21.91 -14.75
C ASP A 88 9.88 21.42 -13.46
N ALA A 89 9.01 22.24 -12.88
CA ALA A 89 8.23 21.84 -11.73
C ALA A 89 7.35 20.63 -12.08
N VAL A 90 7.28 19.65 -11.16
CA VAL A 90 6.28 18.62 -11.24
C VAL A 90 4.95 19.21 -10.79
N THR A 91 3.90 19.05 -11.59
CA THR A 91 2.60 19.64 -11.28
C THR A 91 1.47 18.62 -11.39
N VAL A 92 0.43 18.86 -10.60
CA VAL A 92 -0.77 18.02 -10.54
C VAL A 92 -2.00 18.90 -10.69
N GLY A 93 -2.89 18.58 -11.59
CA GLY A 93 -4.13 19.34 -11.84
C GLY A 93 -4.75 19.00 -13.19
N GLU A 94 -5.98 19.46 -13.42
CA GLU A 94 -6.73 19.27 -14.68
C GLU A 94 -6.81 17.79 -15.15
N GLY A 95 -6.78 16.84 -14.21
CA GLY A 95 -6.79 15.41 -14.49
C GLY A 95 -5.41 14.83 -14.84
N LEU A 96 -4.32 15.59 -14.66
CA LEU A 96 -2.97 15.25 -15.10
C LEU A 96 -1.97 15.26 -13.94
N LEU A 97 -0.97 14.40 -14.04
CA LEU A 97 0.34 14.53 -13.40
C LEU A 97 1.34 14.90 -14.49
N ARG A 98 2.03 16.04 -14.35
CA ARG A 98 3.02 16.53 -15.31
C ARG A 98 4.44 16.38 -14.78
N ILE A 99 5.31 15.78 -15.59
CA ILE A 99 6.74 15.64 -15.30
C ILE A 99 7.49 15.99 -16.59
N GLY A 100 8.22 17.10 -16.61
CA GLY A 100 8.89 17.60 -17.80
C GLY A 100 7.92 17.79 -18.97
N ALA A 101 8.22 17.22 -20.12
CA ALA A 101 7.39 17.28 -21.33
C ALA A 101 6.30 16.20 -21.40
N VAL A 102 6.11 15.40 -20.32
CA VAL A 102 5.16 14.28 -20.32
C VAL A 102 4.00 14.55 -19.37
N ASP A 103 2.79 14.31 -19.86
CA ASP A 103 1.54 14.38 -19.12
C ASP A 103 0.98 12.98 -18.92
N PHE A 104 0.67 12.63 -17.68
CA PHE A 104 0.07 11.34 -17.32
C PHE A 104 -1.37 11.55 -16.87
N HIS A 105 -2.29 10.75 -17.44
CA HIS A 105 -3.71 10.81 -17.09
C HIS A 105 -4.26 9.44 -16.71
N VAL A 106 -5.33 9.40 -15.92
CA VAL A 106 -6.02 8.15 -15.58
C VAL A 106 -6.96 7.78 -16.73
N GLY A 107 -6.49 6.88 -17.60
CA GLY A 107 -7.28 6.32 -18.70
C GLY A 107 -8.18 5.16 -18.26
N ARG A 108 -7.84 4.47 -17.16
CA ARG A 108 -8.62 3.36 -16.60
C ARG A 108 -8.58 3.39 -15.07
N THR A 109 -9.74 3.26 -14.44
CA THR A 109 -9.84 3.04 -12.99
C THR A 109 -9.70 1.56 -12.66
N VAL A 110 -9.04 1.28 -11.52
CA VAL A 110 -8.88 -0.07 -10.96
C VAL A 110 -9.51 -0.12 -9.56
N ASP A 111 -10.12 -1.26 -9.24
CA ASP A 111 -10.67 -1.52 -7.92
C ASP A 111 -9.63 -2.28 -7.08
N LEU A 112 -9.17 -1.65 -6.00
CA LEU A 112 -8.22 -2.19 -5.03
C LEU A 112 -8.88 -2.43 -3.67
N ALA A 113 -10.21 -2.37 -3.58
CA ALA A 113 -10.93 -2.62 -2.33
C ALA A 113 -10.76 -4.06 -1.87
N VAL A 114 -10.55 -4.25 -0.57
CA VAL A 114 -10.52 -5.57 0.06
C VAL A 114 -11.87 -6.27 -0.11
N PRO A 115 -11.90 -7.61 -0.30
CA PRO A 115 -13.14 -8.36 -0.29
C PRO A 115 -13.74 -8.38 1.12
N ARG A 116 -15.04 -8.61 1.22
CA ARG A 116 -15.67 -8.87 2.51
C ARG A 116 -15.33 -10.28 2.98
N LEU A 117 -14.85 -10.40 4.22
CA LEU A 117 -14.60 -11.65 4.92
C LEU A 117 -15.65 -11.87 6.02
N ASP A 118 -15.96 -13.11 6.33
CA ASP A 118 -16.75 -13.44 7.49
C ASP A 118 -15.83 -13.58 8.72
N PRO A 119 -15.99 -12.75 9.76
CA PRO A 119 -15.13 -12.81 10.94
C PRO A 119 -15.27 -14.15 11.71
N THR A 120 -16.35 -14.90 11.53
CA THR A 120 -16.52 -16.23 12.16
C THR A 120 -15.54 -17.28 11.60
N ASP A 121 -15.04 -17.07 10.38
CA ASP A 121 -14.05 -17.93 9.74
C ASP A 121 -12.59 -17.56 10.11
N ALA A 122 -12.38 -16.58 10.98
CA ALA A 122 -11.05 -16.03 11.29
C ALA A 122 -10.05 -17.10 11.72
N LYS A 123 -10.50 -18.08 12.56
CA LYS A 123 -9.64 -19.22 12.97
C LYS A 123 -9.20 -20.04 11.76
N SER A 124 -10.14 -20.41 10.90
CA SER A 124 -9.85 -21.21 9.70
C SER A 124 -8.90 -20.46 8.75
N MET A 125 -9.12 -19.16 8.54
CA MET A 125 -8.25 -18.32 7.70
C MET A 125 -6.84 -18.19 8.30
N ALA A 126 -6.72 -18.03 9.62
CA ALA A 126 -5.42 -18.01 10.30
C ALA A 126 -4.68 -19.33 10.13
N ASP A 127 -5.34 -20.46 10.32
CA ASP A 127 -4.74 -21.79 10.22
C ASP A 127 -4.29 -22.08 8.77
N GLN A 128 -5.10 -21.73 7.77
CA GLN A 128 -4.74 -21.83 6.35
C GLN A 128 -3.53 -20.96 6.00
N LEU A 129 -3.53 -19.71 6.48
CA LEU A 129 -2.43 -18.76 6.21
C LEU A 129 -1.14 -19.25 6.87
N ARG A 130 -1.17 -19.73 8.13
CA ARG A 130 0.00 -20.32 8.81
C ARG A 130 0.55 -21.51 8.05
N HIS A 131 -0.32 -22.39 7.60
CA HIS A 131 0.09 -23.57 6.83
C HIS A 131 0.79 -23.16 5.51
N ALA A 132 0.23 -22.20 4.77
CA ALA A 132 0.81 -21.71 3.53
C ALA A 132 2.13 -20.93 3.75
N LEU A 133 2.30 -20.28 4.89
CA LEU A 133 3.49 -19.49 5.23
C LEU A 133 4.67 -20.36 5.68
N GLY A 134 4.44 -21.41 6.49
CA GLY A 134 5.53 -22.11 7.19
C GLY A 134 6.38 -21.10 7.99
N ASP A 135 7.69 -21.16 7.84
CA ASP A 135 8.64 -20.30 8.57
C ASP A 135 9.02 -18.99 7.85
N ARG A 136 8.32 -18.64 6.75
CA ARG A 136 8.70 -17.51 5.89
C ARG A 136 8.61 -16.13 6.56
N LEU A 137 7.94 -16.01 7.69
CA LEU A 137 7.84 -14.77 8.47
C LEU A 137 8.88 -14.65 9.58
N ALA A 138 9.72 -15.67 9.83
CA ALA A 138 10.66 -15.69 10.95
C ALA A 138 11.59 -14.46 10.97
N VAL A 139 12.13 -14.06 9.81
CA VAL A 139 13.03 -12.91 9.69
C VAL A 139 12.30 -11.62 10.10
N VAL A 140 11.16 -11.32 9.49
CA VAL A 140 10.39 -10.10 9.77
C VAL A 140 9.90 -10.08 11.22
N THR A 141 9.46 -11.21 11.75
CA THR A 141 9.04 -11.31 13.15
C THR A 141 10.19 -11.01 14.12
N SER A 142 11.41 -11.43 13.81
CA SER A 142 12.59 -11.18 14.66
C SER A 142 13.07 -9.72 14.65
N GLU A 143 12.73 -8.93 13.62
CA GLU A 143 13.06 -7.50 13.53
C GLU A 143 12.13 -6.60 14.35
N LEU A 144 11.00 -7.14 14.82
CA LEU A 144 9.96 -6.39 15.51
C LEU A 144 9.91 -6.77 17.00
N PRO A 145 9.56 -5.83 17.91
CA PRO A 145 9.42 -6.15 19.33
C PRO A 145 8.26 -7.15 19.52
N ALA A 146 8.54 -8.30 20.13
CA ALA A 146 7.53 -9.33 20.37
C ALA A 146 6.33 -8.79 21.19
N GLU A 147 6.59 -7.88 22.12
CA GLU A 147 5.56 -7.20 22.91
C GLU A 147 4.58 -6.43 22.02
N SER A 148 5.08 -5.65 21.05
CA SER A 148 4.22 -4.88 20.15
C SER A 148 3.31 -5.76 19.29
N LEU A 149 3.79 -6.93 18.86
CA LEU A 149 3.00 -7.90 18.12
C LEU A 149 1.91 -8.52 19.01
N ALA A 150 2.25 -8.86 20.25
CA ALA A 150 1.27 -9.37 21.23
C ALA A 150 0.19 -8.32 21.54
N MET A 151 0.57 -7.06 21.73
CA MET A 151 -0.34 -5.93 21.95
C MET A 151 -1.25 -5.72 20.74
N LEU A 152 -0.74 -5.87 19.52
CA LEU A 152 -1.54 -5.71 18.30
C LEU A 152 -2.61 -6.82 18.18
N VAL A 153 -2.33 -8.05 18.63
CA VAL A 153 -3.35 -9.12 18.73
C VAL A 153 -4.46 -8.77 19.72
N GLU A 154 -4.15 -8.04 20.80
CA GLU A 154 -5.18 -7.55 21.75
C GLU A 154 -5.86 -6.24 21.28
N ALA A 155 -5.49 -5.72 20.09
CA ALA A 155 -5.90 -4.42 19.56
C ALA A 155 -5.57 -3.26 20.51
N ASP A 156 -4.48 -3.38 21.27
CA ASP A 156 -3.97 -2.31 22.11
C ASP A 156 -3.23 -1.27 21.26
N SER A 157 -3.72 -0.03 21.28
CA SER A 157 -3.15 1.07 20.51
C SER A 157 -1.73 1.46 20.92
N ALA A 158 -1.25 1.03 22.10
CA ALA A 158 0.13 1.22 22.50
C ALA A 158 1.13 0.44 21.62
N SER A 159 0.68 -0.56 20.85
CA SER A 159 1.48 -1.22 19.82
C SER A 159 1.89 -0.28 18.68
N VAL A 160 1.06 0.74 18.36
CA VAL A 160 1.26 1.60 17.18
C VAL A 160 2.58 2.38 17.25
N PRO A 161 2.90 3.16 18.30
CA PRO A 161 4.18 3.90 18.36
C PRO A 161 5.40 2.98 18.41
N MET A 162 5.24 1.70 18.77
CA MET A 162 6.32 0.72 18.78
C MET A 162 6.61 0.13 17.40
N LEU A 163 5.63 0.10 16.51
CA LEU A 163 5.71 -0.45 15.16
C LEU A 163 5.92 0.64 14.09
N LEU A 164 5.27 1.78 14.25
CA LEU A 164 5.22 2.84 13.24
C LEU A 164 6.61 3.41 12.95
N GLY A 165 6.99 3.43 11.65
CA GLY A 165 8.31 3.85 11.20
C GLY A 165 9.44 2.85 11.48
N ARG A 166 9.14 1.67 12.06
CA ARG A 166 10.16 0.68 12.39
C ARG A 166 10.56 -0.14 11.17
N GLY A 167 11.84 -0.13 10.87
CA GLY A 167 12.43 -0.76 9.70
C GLY A 167 13.10 0.25 8.79
N SER A 168 13.51 -0.17 7.61
CA SER A 168 14.22 0.67 6.64
C SER A 168 13.41 0.81 5.34
N GLY A 169 13.82 1.76 4.48
CA GLY A 169 13.24 1.97 3.17
C GLY A 169 12.05 2.90 3.14
N LEU A 170 11.34 2.92 2.01
CA LEU A 170 10.19 3.80 1.79
C LEU A 170 8.92 3.32 2.51
N THR A 171 8.85 2.03 2.83
CA THR A 171 7.79 1.36 3.59
C THR A 171 8.43 0.53 4.70
N PRO A 172 8.67 1.12 5.89
CA PRO A 172 9.18 0.38 7.05
C PRO A 172 8.30 -0.83 7.37
N VAL A 173 8.93 -1.95 7.75
CA VAL A 173 8.20 -3.22 7.95
C VAL A 173 7.13 -3.16 9.04
N GLY A 174 7.33 -2.35 10.07
CA GLY A 174 6.33 -2.13 11.12
C GLY A 174 5.06 -1.47 10.58
N ASP A 175 5.20 -0.56 9.61
CA ASP A 175 4.06 0.07 8.92
C ASP A 175 3.32 -0.93 8.04
N ASP A 176 4.06 -1.80 7.35
CA ASP A 176 3.46 -2.85 6.54
C ASP A 176 2.65 -3.84 7.41
N VAL A 177 3.13 -4.16 8.63
CA VAL A 177 2.35 -4.94 9.61
C VAL A 177 1.07 -4.23 10.01
N LEU A 178 1.15 -2.94 10.35
CA LEU A 178 -0.04 -2.14 10.68
C LEU A 178 -1.02 -2.04 9.49
N ALA A 179 -0.50 -1.87 8.26
CA ALA A 179 -1.33 -1.82 7.05
C ALA A 179 -2.04 -3.17 6.80
N GLY A 180 -1.35 -4.29 6.91
CA GLY A 180 -1.92 -5.63 6.79
C GLY A 180 -3.01 -5.89 7.84
N TRP A 181 -2.77 -5.48 9.09
CA TRP A 181 -3.74 -5.60 10.18
C TRP A 181 -5.00 -4.75 9.91
N LEU A 182 -4.85 -3.45 9.60
CA LEU A 182 -5.95 -2.53 9.31
C LEU A 182 -6.79 -3.02 8.13
N ALA A 183 -6.16 -3.42 7.04
CA ALA A 183 -6.84 -3.89 5.84
C ALA A 183 -7.63 -5.18 6.10
N THR A 184 -7.09 -6.11 6.90
CA THR A 184 -7.78 -7.36 7.27
C THR A 184 -8.97 -7.07 8.19
N MET A 185 -8.83 -6.19 9.19
CA MET A 185 -9.94 -5.75 10.04
C MET A 185 -11.04 -5.09 9.21
N LYS A 186 -10.67 -4.27 8.21
CA LYS A 186 -11.63 -3.66 7.28
C LYS A 186 -12.34 -4.69 6.42
N ALA A 187 -11.63 -5.70 5.91
CA ALA A 187 -12.21 -6.82 5.17
C ALA A 187 -13.21 -7.61 6.02
N ALA A 188 -12.90 -7.85 7.28
CA ALA A 188 -13.79 -8.52 8.24
C ALA A 188 -14.93 -7.63 8.77
N GLN A 189 -15.02 -6.37 8.33
CA GLN A 189 -15.98 -5.38 8.82
C GLN A 189 -15.98 -5.22 10.35
N SER A 190 -14.83 -5.42 10.96
CA SER A 190 -14.62 -5.37 12.40
C SER A 190 -14.01 -4.04 12.82
N ASP A 191 -14.28 -3.63 14.06
CA ASP A 191 -13.81 -2.35 14.59
C ASP A 191 -12.29 -2.37 14.81
N ALA A 192 -11.58 -1.50 14.11
CA ALA A 192 -10.15 -1.22 14.26
C ALA A 192 -9.90 0.09 15.04
N GLY A 193 -10.96 0.71 15.60
CA GLY A 193 -11.06 2.11 15.98
C GLY A 193 -9.88 2.69 16.76
N ALA A 194 -9.36 2.03 17.80
CA ALA A 194 -8.23 2.56 18.59
C ALA A 194 -6.92 2.55 17.77
N ILE A 195 -6.61 1.43 17.11
CA ILE A 195 -5.43 1.31 16.24
C ILE A 195 -5.51 2.30 15.09
N ALA A 196 -6.65 2.34 14.36
CA ALA A 196 -6.87 3.23 13.23
C ALA A 196 -6.70 4.71 13.59
N ARG A 197 -7.25 5.15 14.73
CA ARG A 197 -7.07 6.52 15.22
C ARG A 197 -5.62 6.83 15.58
N SER A 198 -4.94 5.91 16.27
CA SER A 198 -3.53 6.08 16.66
C SER A 198 -2.63 6.18 15.41
N VAL A 199 -2.82 5.29 14.42
CA VAL A 199 -2.10 5.35 13.14
C VAL A 199 -2.36 6.67 12.43
N THR A 200 -3.61 7.11 12.29
CA THR A 200 -3.96 8.37 11.62
C THR A 200 -3.33 9.59 12.30
N HIS A 201 -3.24 9.57 13.63
CA HIS A 201 -2.68 10.67 14.41
C HIS A 201 -1.15 10.74 14.33
N LEU A 202 -0.47 9.58 14.36
CA LEU A 202 0.99 9.51 14.49
C LEU A 202 1.72 9.39 13.15
N SER A 203 1.09 8.86 12.10
CA SER A 203 1.80 8.47 10.86
C SER A 203 2.47 9.62 10.13
N THR A 204 1.92 10.83 10.19
CA THR A 204 2.47 12.00 9.48
C THR A 204 3.89 12.34 9.91
N ASP A 205 4.19 12.16 11.19
CA ASP A 205 5.46 12.60 11.81
C ASP A 205 6.41 11.42 12.10
N ALA A 206 5.87 10.18 12.15
CA ALA A 206 6.60 9.02 12.62
C ALA A 206 7.07 8.09 11.50
N THR A 207 6.61 8.28 10.26
CA THR A 207 7.02 7.45 9.12
C THR A 207 7.14 8.24 7.82
N THR A 208 7.48 7.56 6.71
CA THR A 208 7.61 8.19 5.41
C THR A 208 6.25 8.63 4.86
N LEU A 209 6.23 9.64 3.98
CA LEU A 209 5.00 10.10 3.35
C LEU A 209 4.30 9.01 2.53
N LEU A 210 5.07 8.13 1.87
CA LEU A 210 4.53 6.98 1.16
C LEU A 210 3.82 6.04 2.12
N SER A 211 4.52 5.64 3.19
CA SER A 211 3.98 4.70 4.17
C SER A 211 2.74 5.25 4.89
N ALA A 212 2.77 6.52 5.32
CA ALA A 212 1.61 7.19 5.90
C ALA A 212 0.40 7.20 4.94
N THR A 213 0.65 7.37 3.63
CA THR A 213 -0.42 7.30 2.61
C THR A 213 -0.95 5.88 2.45
N LEU A 214 -0.09 4.86 2.43
CA LEU A 214 -0.50 3.46 2.32
C LEU A 214 -1.29 2.99 3.55
N LEU A 215 -0.90 3.42 4.75
CA LEU A 215 -1.65 3.18 6.00
C LEU A 215 -3.05 3.80 5.95
N ASP A 216 -3.16 5.05 5.45
CA ASP A 216 -4.46 5.69 5.24
C ASP A 216 -5.33 4.91 4.24
N ARG A 217 -4.74 4.38 3.15
CA ARG A 217 -5.46 3.55 2.18
C ARG A 217 -5.87 2.20 2.77
N ALA A 218 -5.00 1.54 3.52
CA ALA A 218 -5.30 0.29 4.21
C ALA A 218 -6.47 0.45 5.20
N ASN A 219 -6.51 1.56 5.92
CA ASN A 219 -7.59 1.89 6.86
C ASN A 219 -8.97 2.02 6.18
N VAL A 220 -9.01 2.48 4.92
CA VAL A 220 -10.26 2.50 4.14
C VAL A 220 -10.49 1.23 3.33
N GLY A 221 -9.54 0.28 3.35
CA GLY A 221 -9.63 -1.02 2.70
C GLY A 221 -9.14 -1.04 1.26
N GLU A 222 -8.29 -0.09 0.84
CA GLU A 222 -7.60 -0.15 -0.44
C GLU A 222 -6.19 -0.70 -0.25
N VAL A 223 -5.84 -1.75 -1.00
CA VAL A 223 -4.62 -2.54 -0.82
C VAL A 223 -3.96 -2.88 -2.15
N LEU A 224 -2.79 -3.50 -2.10
CA LEU A 224 -2.13 -4.09 -3.25
C LEU A 224 -2.99 -5.18 -3.89
N PRO A 225 -2.97 -5.36 -5.22
CA PRO A 225 -3.68 -6.46 -5.90
C PRO A 225 -3.32 -7.84 -5.34
N GLU A 226 -2.05 -8.07 -4.99
CA GLU A 226 -1.54 -9.31 -4.44
C GLU A 226 -2.15 -9.60 -3.06
N PHE A 227 -2.27 -8.58 -2.20
CA PHE A 227 -2.93 -8.70 -0.90
C PHE A 227 -4.44 -8.93 -1.04
N ARG A 228 -5.08 -8.21 -1.96
CA ARG A 228 -6.49 -8.43 -2.29
C ARG A 228 -6.75 -9.86 -2.75
N GLN A 229 -5.87 -10.40 -3.62
CA GLN A 229 -5.99 -11.78 -4.11
C GLN A 229 -5.81 -12.80 -2.98
N LEU A 230 -4.86 -12.59 -2.08
CA LEU A 230 -4.69 -13.41 -0.87
C LEU A 230 -6.00 -13.51 -0.08
N LEU A 231 -6.64 -12.37 0.21
CA LEU A 231 -7.90 -12.35 0.96
C LEU A 231 -9.06 -13.03 0.21
N LEU A 232 -9.09 -12.93 -1.13
CA LEU A 232 -10.06 -13.66 -1.96
C LEU A 232 -9.87 -15.18 -1.86
N ASP A 233 -8.62 -15.63 -1.88
CA ASP A 233 -8.30 -17.04 -1.77
C ASP A 233 -8.62 -17.57 -0.36
N LEU A 234 -8.30 -16.84 0.69
CA LEU A 234 -8.65 -17.20 2.07
C LEU A 234 -10.16 -17.34 2.32
N ARG A 235 -10.99 -16.62 1.57
CA ARG A 235 -12.46 -16.72 1.63
C ARG A 235 -13.01 -17.98 0.98
N THR A 236 -12.23 -18.64 0.14
CA THR A 236 -12.70 -19.80 -0.63
C THR A 236 -12.67 -21.05 0.24
N PRO A 237 -13.70 -21.94 0.19
CA PRO A 237 -13.70 -23.19 0.93
C PRO A 237 -12.48 -24.07 0.61
N VAL A 238 -12.00 -24.79 1.64
CA VAL A 238 -10.79 -25.61 1.55
C VAL A 238 -10.96 -26.76 0.57
N SER A 239 -10.04 -26.86 -0.39
CA SER A 239 -9.88 -28.00 -1.31
C SER A 239 -8.39 -28.12 -1.70
N SER A 240 -7.95 -29.23 -2.29
CA SER A 240 -6.57 -29.37 -2.74
C SER A 240 -6.13 -28.25 -3.70
N ARG A 241 -6.97 -27.90 -4.67
CA ARG A 241 -6.72 -26.79 -5.60
C ARG A 241 -6.72 -25.41 -4.91
N HIS A 242 -7.38 -25.30 -3.78
CA HIS A 242 -7.40 -24.09 -2.97
C HIS A 242 -6.03 -23.85 -2.32
N PHE A 243 -5.40 -24.87 -1.74
CA PHE A 243 -4.07 -24.74 -1.13
C PHE A 243 -3.01 -24.33 -2.14
N ASP A 244 -3.06 -24.84 -3.38
CA ASP A 244 -2.13 -24.43 -4.43
C ASP A 244 -2.27 -22.93 -4.78
N ARG A 245 -3.51 -22.44 -4.88
CA ARG A 245 -3.78 -21.01 -5.14
C ARG A 245 -3.36 -20.13 -3.99
N LEU A 246 -3.71 -20.49 -2.76
CA LEU A 246 -3.31 -19.74 -1.57
C LEU A 246 -1.77 -19.68 -1.44
N SER A 247 -1.08 -20.77 -1.68
CA SER A 247 0.38 -20.81 -1.70
C SER A 247 0.97 -19.88 -2.77
N GLN A 248 0.36 -19.86 -3.96
CA GLN A 248 0.77 -18.92 -5.04
C GLN A 248 0.54 -17.46 -4.63
N SER A 249 -0.59 -17.13 -4.00
CA SER A 249 -0.89 -15.78 -3.51
C SER A 249 0.08 -15.35 -2.41
N VAL A 250 0.44 -16.25 -1.50
CA VAL A 250 1.48 -16.00 -0.48
C VAL A 250 2.83 -15.70 -1.15
N VAL A 251 3.26 -16.52 -2.12
CA VAL A 251 4.52 -16.31 -2.84
C VAL A 251 4.49 -14.98 -3.62
N ALA A 252 3.39 -14.68 -4.30
CA ALA A 252 3.24 -13.42 -5.04
C ALA A 252 3.34 -12.21 -4.11
N LEU A 253 2.72 -12.27 -2.93
CA LEU A 253 2.79 -11.17 -1.97
C LEU A 253 4.18 -11.06 -1.33
N LEU A 254 4.84 -12.17 -1.00
CA LEU A 254 6.22 -12.17 -0.50
C LEU A 254 7.24 -11.59 -1.51
N ALA A 255 6.92 -11.61 -2.80
CA ALA A 255 7.73 -10.99 -3.85
C ALA A 255 7.56 -9.46 -3.93
N VAL A 256 6.63 -8.86 -3.18
CA VAL A 256 6.43 -7.41 -3.14
C VAL A 256 7.44 -6.76 -2.20
N GLY A 257 8.31 -5.92 -2.77
CA GLY A 257 9.39 -5.25 -2.03
C GLY A 257 10.38 -6.24 -1.41
N HIS A 258 11.15 -5.77 -0.44
CA HIS A 258 12.11 -6.63 0.28
C HIS A 258 11.45 -7.32 1.49
N THR A 259 10.71 -6.55 2.30
CA THR A 259 10.05 -7.01 3.53
C THR A 259 8.56 -6.69 3.56
N SER A 260 8.08 -5.83 2.64
CA SER A 260 6.71 -5.29 2.70
C SER A 260 5.65 -6.37 2.58
N GLY A 261 5.81 -7.32 1.66
CA GLY A 261 4.87 -8.43 1.54
C GLY A 261 4.81 -9.31 2.79
N ALA A 262 5.96 -9.56 3.43
CA ALA A 262 6.02 -10.33 4.67
C ALA A 262 5.41 -9.55 5.85
N GLY A 263 5.62 -8.23 5.92
CA GLY A 263 4.97 -7.36 6.91
C GLY A 263 3.45 -7.37 6.79
N LEU A 264 2.92 -7.22 5.57
CA LEU A 264 1.48 -7.30 5.30
C LEU A 264 0.89 -8.67 5.71
N LEU A 265 1.58 -9.77 5.41
CA LEU A 265 1.16 -11.14 5.79
C LEU A 265 1.15 -11.32 7.31
N LEU A 266 2.18 -10.84 8.00
CA LEU A 266 2.25 -10.87 9.46
C LEU A 266 1.09 -10.08 10.07
N GLY A 267 0.85 -8.86 9.61
CA GLY A 267 -0.26 -8.03 10.06
C GLY A 267 -1.62 -8.69 9.85
N SER A 268 -1.83 -9.33 8.70
CA SER A 268 -3.05 -10.08 8.41
C SER A 268 -3.24 -11.25 9.38
N LEU A 269 -2.18 -12.01 9.65
CA LEU A 269 -2.22 -13.13 10.59
C LEU A 269 -2.59 -12.68 12.02
N LEU A 270 -1.97 -11.59 12.49
CA LEU A 270 -2.28 -11.00 13.81
C LEU A 270 -3.72 -10.49 13.90
N ALA A 271 -4.27 -9.95 12.79
CA ALA A 271 -5.67 -9.53 12.73
C ALA A 271 -6.63 -10.72 12.84
N PHE A 272 -6.36 -11.83 12.15
CA PHE A 272 -7.15 -13.05 12.29
C PHE A 272 -7.07 -13.63 13.70
N ASP A 273 -5.90 -13.60 14.36
CA ASP A 273 -5.75 -14.01 15.75
C ASP A 273 -6.59 -13.14 16.69
N HIS A 274 -6.60 -11.83 16.48
CA HIS A 274 -7.47 -10.91 17.22
C HIS A 274 -8.95 -11.27 17.05
N LEU A 275 -9.41 -11.43 15.82
CA LEU A 275 -10.80 -11.76 15.52
C LEU A 275 -11.23 -13.09 16.14
N ASN A 276 -10.38 -14.12 16.08
CA ASN A 276 -10.65 -15.42 16.71
C ASN A 276 -10.79 -15.30 18.24
N ARG A 277 -9.91 -14.53 18.92
CA ARG A 277 -10.02 -14.31 20.37
C ARG A 277 -11.32 -13.60 20.76
N ARG A 278 -11.79 -12.64 19.95
CA ARG A 278 -13.07 -11.94 20.20
C ARG A 278 -14.26 -12.90 20.12
N SER A 279 -14.29 -13.79 19.12
CA SER A 279 -15.36 -14.77 18.94
C SER A 279 -15.52 -15.72 20.13
N HIS A 280 -14.47 -15.93 20.92
CA HIS A 280 -14.50 -16.79 22.12
C HIS A 280 -14.89 -16.03 23.41
N ARG A 281 -14.94 -14.70 23.38
CA ARG A 281 -15.30 -13.85 24.53
C ARG A 281 -16.74 -13.32 24.45
N SER A 282 -17.41 -13.49 23.31
CA SER A 282 -18.82 -13.11 23.05
C SER A 282 -19.76 -14.29 23.27
#